data_e417bda1bcf971d9edbad08101adc778
#
_entry.id   e417bda1bcf971d9edbad08101adc778
#
_cell.length_a   1.000
_cell.length_b   1.000
_cell.length_c   1.000
_cell.angle_alpha   90.00
_cell.angle_beta   90.00
_cell.angle_gamma   90.00
#
_symmetry.space_group_name_H-M   'P 1'
#
loop_
_entity.id
_entity.type
_entity.pdbx_description
1 polymer ?
#
loop_
_entity_poly.entity_id
_entity_poly.type
_entity_poly.pdbx_seq_one_letter_code
_entity_poly.pdbx_strand_id
1 'polypeptide(L)'
;CIRDRPYGEGAHSLQNPYWIQNRMNRETSKRRYMLNASLRWNITDWMNVSGRVRVDNSEYRIKQKLYASTLTTFCGTNGGYEDQTQHDRSFYGDVMLNIDKTFGDDWTLNANIGASINDQRYEQAGVAGDLLLTNHFAMNNLNYQEKFKPLQEGWHDQTQAIFASVEVGWRSMLYLTVTGRNDWPSQLAGPNSVNSSFFYPSVGASVVLSEIIPNMPKNLSYVKLRASYASVGLAFSRFYANPTRSWNSSTNSWNLSSQSPLYDLKPER
;
A
#
# COMPACT_ATOMS: atom_id res chain seq x y z
N CYS A 1 16.39 44.15 1.07
CA CYS A 1 17.27 43.10 0.52
C CYS A 1 16.55 42.29 -0.53
N ILE A 2 17.26 41.91 -1.61
CA ILE A 2 16.72 41.08 -2.73
C ILE A 2 16.12 39.73 -2.25
N ARG A 3 16.47 39.29 -1.05
CA ARG A 3 16.02 38.01 -0.45
C ARG A 3 14.53 37.94 -0.12
N ASP A 4 13.88 39.10 0.03
CA ASP A 4 12.50 39.16 0.55
C ASP A 4 11.47 39.44 -0.58
N ARG A 5 11.94 39.62 -1.79
CA ARG A 5 11.06 39.96 -2.94
C ARG A 5 10.52 38.67 -3.59
N PRO A 6 9.25 38.66 -4.00
CA PRO A 6 8.72 37.65 -4.87
C PRO A 6 9.54 37.54 -6.17
N TYR A 7 9.64 36.33 -6.70
CA TYR A 7 10.32 36.12 -7.99
C TYR A 7 9.33 36.33 -9.14
N GLY A 8 9.65 37.30 -10.04
CA GLY A 8 8.86 37.58 -11.26
C GLY A 8 7.90 38.76 -11.12
N GLU A 9 7.64 39.45 -12.24
CA GLU A 9 6.67 40.52 -12.35
C GLU A 9 5.24 39.97 -12.24
N GLY A 10 4.43 40.51 -11.33
CA GLY A 10 3.04 40.15 -11.14
C GLY A 10 2.82 38.74 -10.52
N ALA A 11 3.86 38.05 -10.13
CA ALA A 11 3.75 36.68 -9.59
C ALA A 11 3.54 36.70 -8.07
N HIS A 12 2.32 36.89 -7.64
CA HIS A 12 1.93 36.76 -6.24
C HIS A 12 2.05 35.36 -5.68
N SER A 13 2.39 34.37 -6.52
CA SER A 13 2.45 32.95 -6.19
C SER A 13 3.86 32.38 -6.11
N LEU A 14 4.88 33.08 -6.57
CA LEU A 14 6.25 32.58 -6.61
C LEU A 14 7.12 33.20 -5.52
N GLN A 15 7.64 32.36 -4.63
CA GLN A 15 8.61 32.77 -3.62
C GLN A 15 10.02 32.69 -4.17
N ASN A 16 10.89 33.65 -3.73
CA ASN A 16 12.31 33.63 -4.10
C ASN A 16 12.98 32.30 -3.68
N PRO A 17 13.69 31.61 -4.59
CA PRO A 17 14.34 30.31 -4.29
C PRO A 17 15.30 30.35 -3.08
N TYR A 18 16.05 31.44 -2.90
CA TYR A 18 16.92 31.61 -1.73
C TYR A 18 16.12 31.74 -0.43
N TRP A 19 14.93 32.35 -0.48
CA TRP A 19 14.04 32.40 0.65
C TRP A 19 13.50 31.02 1.00
N ILE A 20 13.04 30.26 -0.01
CA ILE A 20 12.53 28.90 0.17
C ILE A 20 13.57 28.06 0.89
N GLN A 21 14.82 28.06 0.42
CA GLN A 21 15.87 27.23 0.97
C GLN A 21 16.27 27.62 2.40
N ASN A 22 16.23 28.91 2.76
CA ASN A 22 16.73 29.38 4.04
C ASN A 22 15.65 29.73 5.08
N ARG A 23 14.41 29.96 4.63
CA ARG A 23 13.31 30.48 5.46
C ARG A 23 12.01 29.71 5.36
N MET A 24 11.95 28.67 4.53
CA MET A 24 10.82 27.75 4.46
C MET A 24 11.33 26.35 4.79
N ASN A 25 11.71 26.16 6.04
CA ASN A 25 12.38 24.93 6.48
C ASN A 25 11.35 23.83 6.72
N ARG A 26 11.52 22.70 6.04
CA ARG A 26 10.78 21.46 6.31
C ARG A 26 11.75 20.38 6.76
N GLU A 27 11.58 19.94 7.98
CA GLU A 27 12.36 18.88 8.59
C GLU A 27 11.49 17.62 8.70
N THR A 28 11.98 16.52 8.14
CA THR A 28 11.29 15.23 8.21
C THR A 28 12.22 14.22 8.87
N SER A 29 11.80 13.69 10.00
CA SER A 29 12.46 12.59 10.68
C SER A 29 11.66 11.31 10.48
N LYS A 30 12.34 10.23 10.07
CA LYS A 30 11.72 8.91 9.88
C LYS A 30 12.38 7.90 10.80
N ARG A 31 11.57 7.16 11.55
CA ARG A 31 11.97 5.95 12.27
C ARG A 31 11.21 4.77 11.70
N ARG A 32 11.91 3.72 11.33
CA ARG A 32 11.29 2.49 10.82
C ARG A 32 11.93 1.28 11.47
N TYR A 33 11.10 0.34 11.87
CA TYR A 33 11.56 -0.99 12.25
C TYR A 33 10.73 -2.05 11.53
N MET A 34 11.42 -3.09 11.09
CA MET A 34 10.84 -4.21 10.39
C MET A 34 11.29 -5.50 11.05
N LEU A 35 10.32 -6.35 11.37
CA LEU A 35 10.55 -7.69 11.91
C LEU A 35 9.95 -8.72 10.96
N ASN A 36 10.74 -9.73 10.62
CA ASN A 36 10.28 -10.88 9.87
C ASN A 36 10.62 -12.14 10.67
N ALA A 37 9.65 -13.03 10.82
CA ALA A 37 9.84 -14.34 11.38
C ALA A 37 9.21 -15.39 10.47
N SER A 38 9.86 -16.54 10.31
CA SER A 38 9.34 -17.67 9.58
C SER A 38 9.65 -18.97 10.30
N LEU A 39 8.70 -19.87 10.26
CA LEU A 39 8.82 -21.22 10.80
C LEU A 39 8.44 -22.21 9.71
N ARG A 40 9.22 -23.27 9.56
CA ARG A 40 8.92 -24.40 8.69
C ARG A 40 8.98 -25.67 9.52
N TRP A 41 7.93 -26.45 9.45
CA TRP A 41 7.82 -27.75 10.10
C TRP A 41 7.62 -28.83 9.04
N ASN A 42 8.60 -29.70 8.89
CA ASN A 42 8.51 -30.86 8.01
C ASN A 42 7.73 -31.96 8.73
N ILE A 43 6.55 -32.30 8.22
CA ILE A 43 5.68 -33.34 8.74
C ILE A 43 6.14 -34.69 8.20
N THR A 44 6.47 -34.71 6.90
CA THR A 44 7.03 -35.88 6.19
C THR A 44 8.10 -35.35 5.21
N ASP A 45 8.78 -36.27 4.52
CA ASP A 45 9.79 -35.92 3.51
C ASP A 45 9.19 -35.17 2.31
N TRP A 46 7.89 -35.33 2.08
CA TRP A 46 7.16 -34.74 0.94
C TRP A 46 6.13 -33.68 1.35
N MET A 47 5.97 -33.39 2.65
CA MET A 47 4.96 -32.46 3.14
C MET A 47 5.51 -31.60 4.29
N ASN A 48 5.31 -30.30 4.21
CA ASN A 48 5.67 -29.38 5.27
C ASN A 48 4.62 -28.26 5.42
N VAL A 49 4.54 -27.72 6.61
CA VAL A 49 3.81 -26.50 6.91
C VAL A 49 4.80 -25.37 7.14
N SER A 50 4.56 -24.25 6.52
CA SER A 50 5.34 -23.02 6.73
C SER A 50 4.43 -21.88 7.19
N GLY A 51 4.92 -21.08 8.14
CA GLY A 51 4.28 -19.87 8.59
C GLY A 51 5.24 -18.70 8.51
N ARG A 52 4.75 -17.54 8.13
CA ARG A 52 5.52 -16.29 8.08
C ARG A 52 4.75 -15.16 8.73
N VAL A 53 5.46 -14.33 9.45
CA VAL A 53 4.93 -13.10 10.02
C VAL A 53 5.89 -11.96 9.70
N ARG A 54 5.34 -10.85 9.23
CA ARG A 54 6.07 -9.63 8.98
C ARG A 54 5.36 -8.46 9.65
N VAL A 55 6.10 -7.70 10.41
CA VAL A 55 5.66 -6.44 11.02
C VAL A 55 6.55 -5.33 10.48
N ASP A 56 5.94 -4.27 10.00
CA ASP A 56 6.64 -3.09 9.46
C ASP A 56 5.96 -1.85 10.04
N ASN A 57 6.71 -1.08 10.82
CA ASN A 57 6.23 0.14 11.43
C ASN A 57 7.13 1.31 11.03
N SER A 58 6.52 2.37 10.54
CA SER A 58 7.20 3.62 10.22
C SER A 58 6.53 4.78 10.96
N GLU A 59 7.33 5.58 11.61
CA GLU A 59 6.93 6.85 12.21
C GLU A 59 7.62 7.98 11.47
N TYR A 60 6.85 8.93 10.99
CA TYR A 60 7.35 10.17 10.40
C TYR A 60 6.96 11.33 11.30
N ARG A 61 7.94 12.14 11.67
CA ARG A 61 7.71 13.43 12.29
C ARG A 61 8.08 14.52 11.32
N ILE A 62 7.12 15.38 11.02
CA ILE A 62 7.27 16.47 10.06
C ILE A 62 7.09 17.78 10.81
N LYS A 63 8.11 18.63 10.72
CA LYS A 63 8.07 20.00 11.22
C LYS A 63 8.33 20.96 10.10
N GLN A 64 7.44 21.93 9.91
CA GLN A 64 7.61 22.98 8.92
C GLN A 64 7.60 24.35 9.61
N LYS A 65 8.58 25.17 9.27
CA LYS A 65 8.75 26.53 9.77
C LYS A 65 8.78 27.48 8.58
N LEU A 66 7.76 28.31 8.48
CA LEU A 66 7.66 29.36 7.48
C LEU A 66 7.90 30.69 8.18
N TYR A 67 9.00 31.35 7.85
CA TYR A 67 9.37 32.61 8.51
C TYR A 67 8.48 33.76 8.02
N ALA A 68 8.31 34.78 8.88
CA ALA A 68 7.69 36.03 8.53
C ALA A 68 8.32 36.63 7.26
N SER A 69 7.54 37.34 6.46
CA SER A 69 7.89 37.79 5.08
C SER A 69 7.87 36.68 4.01
N THR A 70 7.45 35.48 4.35
CA THR A 70 7.02 34.50 3.35
C THR A 70 5.71 34.99 2.70
N LEU A 71 5.48 34.70 1.43
CA LEU A 71 4.27 35.13 0.72
C LEU A 71 3.01 34.69 1.48
N THR A 72 2.03 35.58 1.52
CA THR A 72 0.76 35.37 2.25
C THR A 72 -0.09 34.22 1.72
N THR A 73 0.23 33.71 0.52
CA THR A 73 -0.34 32.48 -0.03
C THR A 73 0.09 31.24 0.75
N PHE A 74 1.26 31.27 1.42
CA PHE A 74 1.80 30.14 2.18
C PHE A 74 1.53 30.24 3.67
N CYS A 75 1.62 31.43 4.26
CA CYS A 75 1.37 31.65 5.69
C CYS A 75 1.02 33.11 5.96
N GLY A 76 0.61 33.40 7.20
CA GLY A 76 0.36 34.77 7.68
C GLY A 76 1.62 35.63 7.81
N THR A 77 1.42 36.91 8.12
CA THR A 77 2.50 37.93 8.21
C THR A 77 3.56 37.60 9.26
N ASN A 78 3.19 36.90 10.33
CA ASN A 78 4.08 36.50 11.43
C ASN A 78 4.81 35.18 11.17
N GLY A 79 4.52 34.52 10.04
CA GLY A 79 5.03 33.19 9.67
C GLY A 79 4.00 32.08 9.93
N GLY A 80 4.40 30.85 9.66
CA GLY A 80 3.57 29.66 9.84
C GLY A 80 4.34 28.51 10.48
N TYR A 81 3.64 27.62 11.16
CA TYR A 81 4.21 26.45 11.80
C TYR A 81 3.32 25.23 11.63
N GLU A 82 3.96 24.10 11.34
CA GLU A 82 3.35 22.78 11.29
C GLU A 82 4.20 21.79 12.12
N ASP A 83 3.55 21.02 12.96
CA ASP A 83 4.16 19.87 13.66
C ASP A 83 3.16 18.73 13.62
N GLN A 84 3.53 17.65 12.92
CA GLN A 84 2.69 16.49 12.76
C GLN A 84 3.49 15.20 12.86
N THR A 85 2.81 14.16 13.33
CA THR A 85 3.31 12.80 13.38
C THR A 85 2.42 11.91 12.55
N GLN A 86 3.02 11.06 11.72
CA GLN A 86 2.35 10.05 10.92
C GLN A 86 2.87 8.68 11.31
N HIS A 87 1.96 7.73 11.50
CA HIS A 87 2.28 6.34 11.81
C HIS A 87 1.74 5.43 10.72
N ASP A 88 2.63 4.72 10.05
CA ASP A 88 2.30 3.65 9.12
C ASP A 88 2.61 2.31 9.79
N ARG A 89 1.62 1.44 9.93
CA ARG A 89 1.75 0.10 10.46
C ARG A 89 1.28 -0.91 9.43
N SER A 90 2.09 -1.90 9.16
CA SER A 90 1.75 -3.01 8.29
C SER A 90 2.06 -4.33 8.99
N PHE A 91 1.07 -5.19 9.04
CA PHE A 91 1.19 -6.56 9.51
C PHE A 91 0.82 -7.50 8.37
N TYR A 92 1.67 -8.48 8.12
CA TYR A 92 1.40 -9.56 7.18
C TYR A 92 1.67 -10.89 7.87
N GLY A 93 0.74 -11.82 7.72
CA GLY A 93 0.89 -13.20 8.17
C GLY A 93 0.39 -14.18 7.13
N ASP A 94 1.07 -15.30 6.98
CA ASP A 94 0.59 -16.42 6.17
C ASP A 94 0.93 -17.77 6.80
N VAL A 95 0.09 -18.75 6.50
CA VAL A 95 0.32 -20.16 6.79
C VAL A 95 0.10 -20.92 5.49
N MET A 96 1.02 -21.82 5.16
CA MET A 96 1.00 -22.57 3.92
C MET A 96 1.38 -24.03 4.14
N LEU A 97 0.56 -24.92 3.63
CA LEU A 97 0.86 -26.34 3.47
C LEU A 97 1.52 -26.53 2.11
N ASN A 98 2.70 -27.11 2.08
CA ASN A 98 3.45 -27.43 0.87
C ASN A 98 3.55 -28.94 0.74
N ILE A 99 3.25 -29.43 -0.45
CA ILE A 99 3.28 -30.82 -0.85
C ILE A 99 4.19 -30.93 -2.06
N ASP A 100 5.21 -31.77 -1.97
CA ASP A 100 6.15 -32.07 -3.06
C ASP A 100 6.35 -33.58 -3.10
N LYS A 101 5.69 -34.25 -4.05
CA LYS A 101 5.68 -35.70 -4.10
C LYS A 101 5.88 -36.21 -5.51
N THR A 102 6.75 -37.20 -5.63
CA THR A 102 6.96 -37.97 -6.86
C THR A 102 6.25 -39.30 -6.74
N PHE A 103 5.53 -39.69 -7.79
CA PHE A 103 4.81 -40.95 -7.89
C PHE A 103 5.43 -41.78 -9.03
N GLY A 104 6.11 -42.85 -8.64
CA GLY A 104 6.89 -43.63 -9.59
C GLY A 104 7.98 -42.80 -10.24
N ASP A 105 8.30 -43.12 -11.47
CA ASP A 105 9.37 -42.42 -12.26
C ASP A 105 8.78 -41.33 -13.16
N ASP A 106 7.45 -41.26 -13.31
CA ASP A 106 6.81 -40.47 -14.35
C ASP A 106 6.12 -39.20 -13.84
N TRP A 107 5.59 -39.19 -12.59
CA TRP A 107 4.72 -38.12 -12.14
C TRP A 107 5.28 -37.36 -10.96
N THR A 108 5.20 -36.02 -11.04
CA THR A 108 5.51 -35.12 -9.94
C THR A 108 4.30 -34.26 -9.59
N LEU A 109 4.06 -34.07 -8.31
CA LEU A 109 3.01 -33.22 -7.77
C LEU A 109 3.65 -32.16 -6.85
N ASN A 110 3.51 -30.90 -7.21
CA ASN A 110 3.78 -29.77 -6.34
C ASN A 110 2.49 -29.05 -6.03
N ALA A 111 2.10 -29.01 -4.77
CA ALA A 111 0.88 -28.32 -4.35
C ALA A 111 1.15 -27.44 -3.15
N ASN A 112 0.56 -26.25 -3.17
CA ASN A 112 0.60 -25.29 -2.08
C ASN A 112 -0.83 -24.84 -1.77
N ILE A 113 -1.23 -24.92 -0.51
CA ILE A 113 -2.53 -24.44 -0.03
C ILE A 113 -2.25 -23.54 1.17
N GLY A 114 -2.78 -22.33 1.17
CA GLY A 114 -2.50 -21.41 2.23
C GLY A 114 -3.57 -20.37 2.46
N ALA A 115 -3.41 -19.68 3.58
CA ALA A 115 -4.20 -18.52 3.95
C ALA A 115 -3.26 -17.40 4.36
N SER A 116 -3.66 -16.16 4.10
CA SER A 116 -2.90 -14.98 4.48
C SER A 116 -3.80 -13.86 4.99
N ILE A 117 -3.24 -13.02 5.82
CA ILE A 117 -3.82 -11.77 6.28
C ILE A 117 -2.81 -10.64 6.03
N ASN A 118 -3.30 -9.54 5.47
CA ASN A 118 -2.57 -8.29 5.32
C ASN A 118 -3.37 -7.19 5.99
N ASP A 119 -2.79 -6.55 6.99
CA ASP A 119 -3.40 -5.49 7.79
C ASP A 119 -2.54 -4.24 7.69
N GLN A 120 -3.14 -3.12 7.28
CA GLN A 120 -2.46 -1.85 7.08
C GLN A 120 -3.22 -0.75 7.81
N ARG A 121 -2.52 0.01 8.63
CA ARG A 121 -3.09 1.11 9.39
C ARG A 121 -2.23 2.35 9.25
N TYR A 122 -2.87 3.45 8.95
CA TYR A 122 -2.29 4.77 8.91
C TYR A 122 -2.99 5.68 9.90
N GLU A 123 -2.21 6.45 10.64
CA GLU A 123 -2.70 7.46 11.57
C GLU A 123 -1.83 8.70 11.43
N GLN A 124 -2.48 9.85 11.37
CA GLN A 124 -1.83 11.15 11.36
C GLN A 124 -2.45 12.02 12.43
N ALA A 125 -1.61 12.69 13.20
CA ALA A 125 -2.04 13.69 14.17
C ALA A 125 -1.06 14.86 14.18
N GLY A 126 -1.58 16.08 14.29
CA GLY A 126 -0.76 17.26 14.34
C GLY A 126 -1.55 18.55 14.22
N VAL A 127 -0.82 19.63 14.06
CA VAL A 127 -1.39 20.97 13.89
C VAL A 127 -0.59 21.74 12.85
N ALA A 128 -1.28 22.61 12.11
CA ALA A 128 -0.68 23.58 11.22
C ALA A 128 -1.43 24.92 11.32
N GLY A 129 -0.74 26.00 11.20
CA GLY A 129 -1.40 27.31 11.22
C GLY A 129 -0.41 28.48 11.16
N ASP A 130 -0.99 29.69 11.09
CA ASP A 130 -0.28 30.93 11.17
C ASP A 130 0.14 31.25 12.62
N LEU A 131 1.21 32.01 12.79
CA LEU A 131 1.75 32.40 14.09
C LEU A 131 1.15 33.70 14.61
N LEU A 132 0.89 33.76 15.93
CA LEU A 132 0.51 35.00 16.63
C LEU A 132 1.73 35.91 16.83
N LEU A 133 2.82 35.37 17.37
CA LEU A 133 4.08 36.08 17.56
C LEU A 133 5.06 35.73 16.44
N THR A 134 5.71 36.75 15.91
CA THR A 134 6.61 36.63 14.75
C THR A 134 7.74 35.63 14.98
N ASN A 135 7.84 34.63 14.10
CA ASN A 135 8.90 33.61 14.07
C ASN A 135 9.06 32.81 15.37
N HIS A 136 8.05 32.78 16.25
CA HIS A 136 8.04 31.94 17.44
C HIS A 136 7.36 30.61 17.12
N PHE A 137 8.15 29.60 16.69
CA PHE A 137 7.68 28.32 16.19
C PHE A 137 7.32 27.34 17.32
N ALA A 138 6.11 27.49 17.85
CA ALA A 138 5.56 26.65 18.92
C ALA A 138 4.05 26.43 18.69
N MET A 139 3.54 25.26 19.10
CA MET A 139 2.11 24.92 18.93
C MET A 139 1.20 25.90 19.69
N ASN A 140 1.62 26.36 20.87
CA ASN A 140 0.85 27.33 21.67
C ASN A 140 0.87 28.76 21.09
N ASN A 141 1.65 29.02 20.07
CA ASN A 141 1.72 30.31 19.37
C ASN A 141 0.96 30.29 18.05
N LEU A 142 0.17 29.27 17.78
CA LEU A 142 -0.69 29.22 16.60
C LEU A 142 -1.90 30.13 16.77
N ASN A 143 -2.28 30.79 15.68
CA ASN A 143 -3.50 31.59 15.65
C ASN A 143 -4.72 30.66 15.43
N TYR A 144 -5.36 30.27 16.51
CA TYR A 144 -6.53 29.38 16.49
C TYR A 144 -7.79 30.03 15.86
N GLN A 145 -7.77 31.33 15.61
CA GLN A 145 -8.90 32.04 15.02
C GLN A 145 -8.79 32.13 13.50
N GLU A 146 -7.56 32.11 12.97
CA GLU A 146 -7.29 32.25 11.55
C GLU A 146 -6.39 31.13 11.05
N LYS A 147 -6.78 30.50 9.92
CA LYS A 147 -5.98 29.49 9.20
C LYS A 147 -5.41 28.36 10.08
N PHE A 148 -6.04 28.08 11.21
CA PHE A 148 -5.68 26.93 12.03
C PHE A 148 -6.24 25.66 11.42
N LYS A 149 -5.39 24.63 11.27
CA LYS A 149 -5.75 23.32 10.75
C LYS A 149 -5.34 22.25 11.75
N PRO A 150 -6.28 21.67 12.50
CA PRO A 150 -6.02 20.42 13.16
C PRO A 150 -5.83 19.35 12.07
N LEU A 151 -4.75 18.61 12.16
CA LEU A 151 -4.44 17.51 11.25
C LEU A 151 -4.74 16.22 11.99
N GLN A 152 -5.85 15.60 11.63
CA GLN A 152 -6.20 14.27 12.14
C GLN A 152 -6.81 13.47 11.01
N GLU A 153 -6.12 12.43 10.63
CA GLU A 153 -6.53 11.52 9.58
C GLU A 153 -6.11 10.10 9.94
N GLY A 154 -6.87 9.13 9.49
CA GLY A 154 -6.50 7.74 9.69
C GLY A 154 -7.36 6.81 8.84
N TRP A 155 -6.78 5.65 8.55
CA TRP A 155 -7.47 4.59 7.85
C TRP A 155 -6.93 3.23 8.27
N HIS A 156 -7.74 2.21 8.09
CA HIS A 156 -7.39 0.82 8.40
C HIS A 156 -7.92 -0.07 7.29
N ASP A 157 -7.01 -0.76 6.60
CA ASP A 157 -7.32 -1.71 5.54
C ASP A 157 -6.87 -3.10 5.95
N GLN A 158 -7.74 -4.07 5.74
CA GLN A 158 -7.42 -5.47 5.96
C GLN A 158 -7.84 -6.30 4.74
N THR A 159 -6.99 -7.22 4.33
CA THR A 159 -7.30 -8.21 3.31
C THR A 159 -6.98 -9.59 3.84
N GLN A 160 -7.97 -10.47 3.86
CA GLN A 160 -7.80 -11.88 4.12
C GLN A 160 -7.84 -12.64 2.80
N ALA A 161 -7.06 -13.71 2.69
CA ALA A 161 -7.02 -14.48 1.46
C ALA A 161 -6.83 -15.97 1.74
N ILE A 162 -7.44 -16.79 0.89
CA ILE A 162 -7.16 -18.21 0.78
C ILE A 162 -6.68 -18.46 -0.65
N PHE A 163 -5.62 -19.23 -0.78
CA PHE A 163 -5.03 -19.52 -2.08
C PHE A 163 -4.56 -20.98 -2.18
N ALA A 164 -4.57 -21.48 -3.40
CA ALA A 164 -4.03 -22.79 -3.71
C ALA A 164 -3.33 -22.75 -5.07
N SER A 165 -2.28 -23.54 -5.18
CA SER A 165 -1.55 -23.78 -6.42
C SER A 165 -1.24 -25.26 -6.52
N VAL A 166 -1.51 -25.86 -7.66
CA VAL A 166 -1.21 -27.25 -7.96
C VAL A 166 -0.49 -27.32 -9.29
N GLU A 167 0.68 -27.92 -9.29
CA GLU A 167 1.44 -28.24 -10.50
C GLU A 167 1.62 -29.75 -10.59
N VAL A 168 1.23 -30.31 -11.71
CA VAL A 168 1.44 -31.71 -12.06
C VAL A 168 2.45 -31.77 -13.20
N GLY A 169 3.55 -32.50 -12.96
CA GLY A 169 4.59 -32.77 -13.96
C GLY A 169 4.51 -34.23 -14.43
N TRP A 170 4.72 -34.44 -15.73
CA TRP A 170 4.82 -35.77 -16.35
C TRP A 170 6.14 -35.92 -17.07
N ARG A 171 6.91 -36.94 -16.64
CA ARG A 171 8.23 -37.33 -17.20
C ARG A 171 9.23 -36.18 -17.35
N SER A 172 9.13 -35.13 -16.54
CA SER A 172 9.91 -33.90 -16.69
C SER A 172 9.73 -33.19 -18.04
N MET A 173 8.78 -33.63 -18.86
CA MET A 173 8.48 -33.09 -20.19
C MET A 173 7.31 -32.11 -20.21
N LEU A 174 6.23 -32.45 -19.52
CA LEU A 174 4.99 -31.69 -19.49
C LEU A 174 4.68 -31.25 -18.07
N TYR A 175 4.22 -30.01 -17.93
CA TYR A 175 3.77 -29.46 -16.65
C TYR A 175 2.46 -28.72 -16.85
N LEU A 176 1.50 -29.00 -15.99
CA LEU A 176 0.23 -28.27 -15.90
C LEU A 176 0.13 -27.63 -14.52
N THR A 177 -0.04 -26.31 -14.48
CA THR A 177 -0.19 -25.54 -13.26
C THR A 177 -1.57 -24.93 -13.21
N VAL A 178 -2.28 -25.11 -12.12
CA VAL A 178 -3.58 -24.45 -11.82
C VAL A 178 -3.45 -23.71 -10.53
N THR A 179 -3.86 -22.43 -10.51
CA THR A 179 -3.86 -21.63 -9.30
C THR A 179 -5.21 -20.97 -9.09
N GLY A 180 -5.57 -20.78 -7.83
CA GLY A 180 -6.76 -20.05 -7.45
C GLY A 180 -6.49 -19.27 -6.17
N ARG A 181 -7.00 -18.03 -6.12
CA ARG A 181 -6.95 -17.19 -4.94
C ARG A 181 -8.28 -16.49 -4.75
N ASN A 182 -8.78 -16.48 -3.53
CA ASN A 182 -9.95 -15.68 -3.15
C ASN A 182 -9.56 -14.69 -2.06
N ASP A 183 -9.83 -13.40 -2.31
CA ASP A 183 -9.50 -12.30 -1.41
C ASP A 183 -10.78 -11.67 -0.84
N TRP A 184 -10.77 -11.36 0.45
CA TRP A 184 -11.79 -10.60 1.18
C TRP A 184 -11.20 -9.27 1.64
N PRO A 185 -11.18 -8.24 0.80
CA PRO A 185 -10.68 -6.93 1.18
C PRO A 185 -11.71 -6.12 1.95
N SER A 186 -11.28 -5.40 2.99
CA SER A 186 -12.15 -4.54 3.81
C SER A 186 -12.80 -3.40 3.03
N GLN A 187 -12.23 -3.01 1.88
CA GLN A 187 -12.80 -2.00 0.98
C GLN A 187 -14.18 -2.37 0.44
N LEU A 188 -14.51 -3.67 0.43
CA LEU A 188 -15.82 -4.17 0.06
C LEU A 188 -16.79 -4.30 1.24
N ALA A 189 -16.30 -4.18 2.46
CA ALA A 189 -17.12 -4.31 3.65
C ALA A 189 -18.02 -3.09 3.82
N GLY A 190 -19.26 -3.22 3.41
CA GLY A 190 -20.32 -2.23 3.60
C GLY A 190 -21.64 -2.90 3.93
N PRO A 191 -22.56 -2.20 4.64
CA PRO A 191 -23.82 -2.79 5.09
C PRO A 191 -24.71 -3.28 3.94
N ASN A 192 -24.52 -2.75 2.74
CA ASN A 192 -25.30 -3.08 1.54
C ASN A 192 -24.44 -3.65 0.41
N SER A 193 -23.20 -4.03 0.69
CA SER A 193 -22.31 -4.58 -0.36
C SER A 193 -22.80 -5.93 -0.84
N VAL A 194 -22.94 -6.07 -2.17
CA VAL A 194 -23.36 -7.32 -2.82
C VAL A 194 -22.22 -8.32 -2.87
N ASN A 195 -21.01 -7.85 -3.16
CA ASN A 195 -19.82 -8.70 -3.27
C ASN A 195 -18.91 -8.46 -2.06
N SER A 196 -18.50 -9.54 -1.40
CA SER A 196 -17.59 -9.50 -0.25
C SER A 196 -16.21 -10.05 -0.57
N SER A 197 -16.03 -10.70 -1.72
CA SER A 197 -14.79 -11.34 -2.11
C SER A 197 -14.59 -11.39 -3.61
N PHE A 198 -13.35 -11.62 -4.02
CA PHE A 198 -12.96 -11.81 -5.42
C PHE A 198 -12.15 -13.08 -5.60
N PHE A 199 -12.48 -13.82 -6.64
CA PHE A 199 -11.75 -15.02 -7.03
C PHE A 199 -10.88 -14.77 -8.27
N TYR A 200 -9.63 -15.20 -8.20
CA TYR A 200 -8.58 -15.05 -9.22
C TYR A 200 -8.09 -16.42 -9.66
N PRO A 201 -8.57 -16.97 -10.76
CA PRO A 201 -8.06 -18.21 -11.33
C PRO A 201 -6.89 -17.96 -12.26
N SER A 202 -5.95 -18.92 -12.32
CA SER A 202 -5.02 -19.02 -13.43
C SER A 202 -4.75 -20.46 -13.81
N VAL A 203 -4.39 -20.67 -15.09
CA VAL A 203 -3.95 -21.95 -15.62
C VAL A 203 -2.74 -21.72 -16.50
N GLY A 204 -1.76 -22.58 -16.35
CA GLY A 204 -0.53 -22.56 -17.15
C GLY A 204 -0.14 -23.96 -17.60
N ALA A 205 0.40 -24.07 -18.79
CA ALA A 205 1.00 -25.29 -19.30
C ALA A 205 2.40 -25.02 -19.81
N SER A 206 3.29 -25.97 -19.61
CA SER A 206 4.62 -25.89 -20.19
C SER A 206 5.10 -27.23 -20.70
N VAL A 207 5.87 -27.20 -21.78
CA VAL A 207 6.45 -28.36 -22.43
C VAL A 207 7.96 -28.14 -22.62
N VAL A 208 8.73 -29.13 -22.20
CA VAL A 208 10.19 -29.16 -22.37
C VAL A 208 10.50 -29.95 -23.65
N LEU A 209 10.68 -29.23 -24.75
CA LEU A 209 10.87 -29.82 -26.06
C LEU A 209 12.20 -30.59 -26.16
N SER A 210 13.22 -30.16 -25.41
CA SER A 210 14.51 -30.84 -25.35
C SER A 210 14.45 -32.27 -24.79
N GLU A 211 13.41 -32.57 -23.99
CA GLU A 211 13.19 -33.93 -23.47
C GLU A 211 12.32 -34.79 -24.38
N ILE A 212 11.58 -34.16 -25.31
CA ILE A 212 10.65 -34.84 -26.22
C ILE A 212 11.31 -35.16 -27.56
N ILE A 213 12.16 -34.25 -28.07
CA ILE A 213 12.75 -34.36 -29.39
C ILE A 213 14.11 -35.08 -29.27
N PRO A 214 14.21 -36.34 -29.69
CA PRO A 214 15.50 -37.02 -29.75
C PRO A 214 16.39 -36.38 -30.84
N ASN A 215 17.67 -36.24 -30.60
CA ASN A 215 18.63 -35.68 -31.53
C ASN A 215 18.53 -34.16 -31.80
N MET A 216 18.30 -33.37 -30.78
CA MET A 216 18.46 -31.93 -30.91
C MET A 216 19.86 -31.49 -31.35
N PRO A 217 19.99 -30.43 -32.16
CA PRO A 217 21.26 -29.85 -32.52
C PRO A 217 22.12 -29.55 -31.29
N LYS A 218 23.42 -29.89 -31.31
CA LYS A 218 24.34 -29.70 -30.19
C LYS A 218 24.40 -28.25 -29.65
N ASN A 219 23.96 -27.27 -30.44
CA ASN A 219 23.89 -25.85 -30.07
C ASN A 219 22.62 -25.47 -29.28
N LEU A 220 21.64 -26.38 -29.20
CA LEU A 220 20.36 -26.19 -28.48
C LEU A 220 20.29 -27.21 -27.35
N SER A 221 20.80 -26.83 -26.16
CA SER A 221 20.85 -27.72 -25.00
C SER A 221 19.52 -27.77 -24.23
N TYR A 222 18.69 -26.75 -24.34
CA TYR A 222 17.42 -26.68 -23.60
C TYR A 222 16.41 -25.78 -24.31
N VAL A 223 15.22 -26.33 -24.60
CA VAL A 223 14.09 -25.59 -25.19
C VAL A 223 12.82 -25.89 -24.39
N LYS A 224 12.19 -24.85 -23.83
CA LYS A 224 10.93 -24.94 -23.10
C LYS A 224 9.94 -23.91 -23.64
N LEU A 225 8.72 -24.35 -23.98
CA LEU A 225 7.59 -23.49 -24.30
C LEU A 225 6.67 -23.39 -23.11
N ARG A 226 6.07 -22.22 -22.91
CA ARG A 226 5.08 -21.95 -21.86
C ARG A 226 3.92 -21.15 -22.43
N ALA A 227 2.71 -21.49 -21.99
CA ALA A 227 1.52 -20.70 -22.20
C ALA A 227 0.74 -20.61 -20.88
N SER A 228 0.20 -19.45 -20.56
CA SER A 228 -0.61 -19.26 -19.36
C SER A 228 -1.70 -18.25 -19.61
N TYR A 229 -2.80 -18.45 -18.89
CA TYR A 229 -3.92 -17.51 -18.81
C TYR A 229 -4.21 -17.24 -17.34
N ALA A 230 -4.37 -15.97 -16.97
CA ALA A 230 -4.72 -15.56 -15.63
C ALA A 230 -5.76 -14.42 -15.68
N SER A 231 -6.73 -14.49 -14.79
CA SER A 231 -7.66 -13.39 -14.53
C SER A 231 -7.28 -12.75 -13.21
N VAL A 232 -6.83 -11.50 -13.25
CA VAL A 232 -6.40 -10.74 -12.07
C VAL A 232 -7.30 -9.53 -11.90
N GLY A 233 -7.61 -9.13 -10.69
CA GLY A 233 -8.36 -7.93 -10.39
C GLY A 233 -7.59 -6.99 -9.48
N LEU A 234 -7.85 -5.69 -9.62
CA LEU A 234 -7.34 -4.64 -8.74
C LEU A 234 -8.35 -4.34 -7.63
N ALA A 235 -7.85 -4.12 -6.42
CA ALA A 235 -8.67 -3.62 -5.33
C ALA A 235 -9.08 -2.16 -5.59
N PHE A 236 -10.28 -1.80 -5.14
CA PHE A 236 -10.80 -0.44 -5.26
C PHE A 236 -10.16 0.52 -4.26
N SER A 237 -10.31 1.81 -4.55
CA SER A 237 -10.02 2.86 -3.58
C SER A 237 -10.92 2.71 -2.34
N ARG A 238 -10.39 3.14 -1.19
CA ARG A 238 -11.14 3.13 0.07
C ARG A 238 -12.43 3.92 -0.05
N PHE A 239 -13.41 3.53 0.74
CA PHE A 239 -14.66 4.27 0.97
C PHE A 239 -15.63 4.34 -0.22
N TYR A 240 -15.41 3.58 -1.29
CA TYR A 240 -16.38 3.52 -2.39
C TYR A 240 -17.67 2.78 -2.01
N ALA A 241 -17.55 1.68 -1.28
CA ALA A 241 -18.73 0.95 -0.80
C ALA A 241 -19.37 1.62 0.43
N ASN A 242 -18.59 2.39 1.19
CA ASN A 242 -19.02 3.04 2.42
C ASN A 242 -18.41 4.45 2.50
N PRO A 243 -18.98 5.44 1.81
CA PRO A 243 -18.44 6.79 1.74
C PRO A 243 -18.40 7.48 3.10
N THR A 244 -17.32 8.20 3.35
CA THR A 244 -17.10 8.97 4.57
C THR A 244 -17.73 10.36 4.50
N ARG A 245 -17.90 10.98 5.67
CA ARG A 245 -18.26 12.38 5.82
C ARG A 245 -17.08 13.14 6.40
N SER A 246 -16.85 14.36 5.96
CA SER A 246 -15.84 15.25 6.52
C SER A 246 -16.49 16.34 7.36
N TRP A 247 -15.90 16.64 8.52
CA TRP A 247 -16.31 17.75 9.32
C TRP A 247 -15.75 19.06 8.78
N ASN A 248 -16.61 20.04 8.57
CA ASN A 248 -16.22 21.39 8.21
C ASN A 248 -16.30 22.30 9.43
N SER A 249 -15.16 22.66 9.99
CA SER A 249 -15.07 23.51 11.16
C SER A 249 -15.50 24.96 10.91
N SER A 250 -15.42 25.45 9.67
CA SER A 250 -15.82 26.81 9.31
C SER A 250 -17.34 27.01 9.28
N THR A 251 -18.07 25.96 8.88
CA THR A 251 -19.55 25.98 8.83
C THR A 251 -20.18 25.21 9.98
N ASN A 252 -19.36 24.61 10.85
CA ASN A 252 -19.78 23.77 11.96
C ASN A 252 -20.78 22.67 11.54
N SER A 253 -20.51 22.03 10.40
CA SER A 253 -21.40 21.05 9.77
C SER A 253 -20.65 19.88 9.12
N TRP A 254 -21.37 18.79 8.91
CA TRP A 254 -20.84 17.66 8.14
C TRP A 254 -21.02 17.88 6.64
N ASN A 255 -19.91 17.82 5.91
CA ASN A 255 -19.97 17.74 4.46
C ASN A 255 -20.37 16.32 4.05
N LEU A 256 -21.40 16.22 3.22
CA LEU A 256 -21.78 14.97 2.58
C LEU A 256 -20.78 14.62 1.49
N SER A 257 -20.50 13.33 1.34
CA SER A 257 -19.77 12.87 0.15
C SER A 257 -20.58 13.20 -1.10
N SER A 258 -19.94 13.74 -2.11
CA SER A 258 -20.53 13.92 -3.45
C SER A 258 -20.68 12.61 -4.21
N GLN A 259 -20.08 11.52 -3.71
CA GLN A 259 -20.16 10.19 -4.30
C GLN A 259 -21.25 9.38 -3.62
N SER A 260 -22.16 8.80 -4.43
CA SER A 260 -23.07 7.76 -3.95
C SER A 260 -22.30 6.47 -3.68
N PRO A 261 -22.66 5.73 -2.61
CA PRO A 261 -22.05 4.45 -2.34
C PRO A 261 -22.30 3.46 -3.49
N LEU A 262 -21.27 2.74 -3.87
CA LEU A 262 -21.31 1.71 -4.89
C LEU A 262 -21.42 0.34 -4.21
N TYR A 263 -22.57 -0.30 -4.30
CA TYR A 263 -22.83 -1.57 -3.61
C TYR A 263 -22.44 -2.79 -4.44
N ASP A 264 -22.41 -2.70 -5.76
CA ASP A 264 -22.05 -3.78 -6.69
C ASP A 264 -20.64 -3.54 -7.28
N LEU A 265 -19.67 -3.40 -6.40
CA LEU A 265 -18.27 -3.27 -6.82
C LEU A 265 -17.75 -4.61 -7.33
N LYS A 266 -17.23 -4.61 -8.55
CA LYS A 266 -16.56 -5.75 -9.18
C LYS A 266 -15.13 -5.39 -9.48
N PRO A 267 -14.17 -6.32 -9.31
CA PRO A 267 -12.77 -6.02 -9.61
C PRO A 267 -12.63 -5.59 -11.07
N GLU A 268 -11.82 -4.59 -11.29
CA GLU A 268 -11.38 -4.23 -12.63
C GLU A 268 -10.49 -5.37 -13.15
N ARG A 269 -10.84 -5.95 -14.31
CA ARG A 269 -10.19 -7.13 -14.90
C ARG A 269 -9.46 -6.78 -16.17
#